data_ca4bd5bd8ceed1c3d6174d82d88c4ce3
#
_entry.id   ca4bd5bd8ceed1c3d6174d82d88c4ce3
#
_cell.length_a   1.000
_cell.length_b   1.000
_cell.length_c   1.000
_cell.angle_alpha   90.00
_cell.angle_beta   90.00
_cell.angle_gamma   90.00
#
_symmetry.space_group_name_H-M   'P 1'
#
loop_
_entity.id
_entity.type
_entity.pdbx_description
1 polymer ?
#
loop_
_entity_poly.entity_id
_entity_poly.type
_entity_poly.pdbx_seq_one_letter_code
_entity_poly.pdbx_strand_id
1 'polypeptide(L)'
;MAVILNVQADVIDIGTDTPRQNDIFLVDTNIWFWQTYTNAGFGAKTYQIRNYPNYLNQALSNGATLTYSGLILAELAHIIERTERDIYIQSHGFLKPKEYRHNFPGERVKVVSEVQSAWSQVKALAVPVNLTVDDATTDAALNRFQTQAVDGYDLLILEAISKAGAGVVKIITDDMDYAVVPNIQVFTSNREAIQAATMQSKLVVR
;
A
#
# COMPACT_ATOMS: atom_id res chain seq x y z
N MET A 1 15.44 -18.36 -5.57
CA MET A 1 16.34 -17.25 -5.97
C MET A 1 15.92 -16.03 -5.16
N ALA A 2 16.86 -15.29 -4.58
CA ALA A 2 16.54 -14.02 -3.91
C ALA A 2 16.27 -12.94 -4.98
N VAL A 3 15.35 -12.01 -4.70
CA VAL A 3 15.09 -10.84 -5.55
C VAL A 3 16.30 -9.92 -5.47
N ILE A 4 16.85 -9.51 -6.62
CA ILE A 4 17.92 -8.51 -6.69
C ILE A 4 17.27 -7.15 -6.93
N LEU A 5 17.24 -6.32 -5.88
CA LEU A 5 16.72 -4.96 -5.96
C LEU A 5 17.82 -3.98 -6.34
N ASN A 6 17.60 -3.19 -7.40
CA ASN A 6 18.38 -2.00 -7.68
C ASN A 6 17.71 -0.79 -7.01
N VAL A 7 18.10 -0.51 -5.76
CA VAL A 7 17.47 0.53 -4.95
C VAL A 7 17.81 1.92 -5.46
N GLN A 8 16.80 2.68 -5.86
CA GLN A 8 16.95 4.05 -6.36
C GLN A 8 16.25 5.07 -5.43
N ALA A 9 15.22 4.65 -4.71
CA ALA A 9 14.53 5.47 -3.71
C ALA A 9 15.42 5.73 -2.49
N ASP A 10 15.13 6.81 -1.77
CA ASP A 10 15.59 6.97 -0.39
C ASP A 10 14.69 6.12 0.51
N VAL A 11 15.26 5.12 1.18
CA VAL A 11 14.53 4.20 2.06
C VAL A 11 14.68 4.66 3.50
N ILE A 12 13.57 4.71 4.23
CA ILE A 12 13.50 5.10 5.64
C ILE A 12 12.92 3.93 6.43
N ASP A 13 13.65 3.46 7.44
CA ASP A 13 13.15 2.45 8.38
C ASP A 13 12.17 3.09 9.36
N ILE A 14 10.88 2.74 9.28
CA ILE A 14 9.84 3.25 10.18
C ILE A 14 10.03 2.80 11.63
N GLY A 15 10.87 1.79 11.87
CA GLY A 15 11.21 1.33 13.23
C GLY A 15 12.11 2.32 13.99
N THR A 16 12.81 3.21 13.28
CA THR A 16 13.73 4.22 13.85
C THR A 16 13.33 5.64 13.49
N ASP A 17 12.41 5.83 12.54
CA ASP A 17 11.92 7.15 12.14
C ASP A 17 10.80 7.66 13.05
N THR A 18 10.67 8.97 13.13
CA THR A 18 9.56 9.67 13.78
C THR A 18 8.87 10.58 12.76
N PRO A 19 7.58 10.36 12.43
CA PRO A 19 6.84 11.24 11.54
C PRO A 19 6.81 12.68 12.01
N ARG A 20 6.91 13.63 11.09
CA ARG A 20 6.96 15.08 11.37
C ARG A 20 5.63 15.73 10.97
N GLN A 21 5.28 16.84 11.61
CA GLN A 21 4.03 17.56 11.38
C GLN A 21 3.78 17.94 9.91
N ASN A 22 4.84 18.24 9.15
CA ASN A 22 4.72 18.65 7.75
C ASN A 22 4.89 17.49 6.76
N ASP A 23 4.93 16.25 7.24
CA ASP A 23 4.97 15.09 6.35
C ASP A 23 3.60 14.89 5.69
N ILE A 24 3.62 14.65 4.39
CA ILE A 24 2.46 14.22 3.62
C ILE A 24 2.82 12.84 3.06
N PHE A 25 2.12 11.83 3.54
CA PHE A 25 2.38 10.44 3.16
C PHE A 25 1.29 9.92 2.24
N LEU A 26 1.68 9.37 1.11
CA LEU A 26 0.85 8.41 0.41
C LEU A 26 0.91 7.08 1.16
N VAL A 27 -0.24 6.48 1.41
CA VAL A 27 -0.32 5.19 2.10
C VAL A 27 -0.79 4.13 1.11
N ASP A 28 0.03 3.09 0.98
CA ASP A 28 -0.22 1.96 0.10
C ASP A 28 -1.39 1.09 0.57
N THR A 29 -2.01 0.36 -0.35
CA THR A 29 -3.18 -0.48 -0.12
C THR A 29 -2.95 -1.54 0.94
N ASN A 30 -1.79 -2.19 0.94
CA ASN A 30 -1.45 -3.21 1.93
C ASN A 30 -1.44 -2.64 3.36
N ILE A 31 -0.97 -1.39 3.51
CA ILE A 31 -0.93 -0.71 4.80
C ILE A 31 -2.34 -0.36 5.27
N TRP A 32 -3.19 0.14 4.35
CA TRP A 32 -4.59 0.37 4.66
C TRP A 32 -5.32 -0.91 5.04
N PHE A 33 -5.05 -2.03 4.35
CA PHE A 33 -5.60 -3.34 4.71
C PHE A 33 -5.25 -3.72 6.16
N TRP A 34 -3.99 -3.60 6.57
CA TRP A 34 -3.60 -3.92 7.95
C TRP A 34 -4.12 -2.92 8.99
N GLN A 35 -4.37 -1.68 8.61
CA GLN A 35 -4.91 -0.66 9.50
C GLN A 35 -6.42 -0.80 9.74
N THR A 36 -7.19 -1.19 8.71
CA THR A 36 -8.64 -0.98 8.70
C THR A 36 -9.47 -2.27 8.63
N TYR A 37 -8.87 -3.38 8.20
CA TYR A 37 -9.62 -4.62 8.02
C TYR A 37 -9.55 -5.51 9.26
N THR A 38 -10.72 -6.02 9.70
CA THR A 38 -10.88 -6.78 10.95
C THR A 38 -10.01 -8.04 11.01
N ASN A 39 -9.93 -8.79 9.91
CA ASN A 39 -9.18 -10.04 9.82
C ASN A 39 -7.81 -9.87 9.15
N ALA A 40 -7.23 -8.67 9.17
CA ALA A 40 -5.95 -8.38 8.53
C ALA A 40 -4.77 -9.22 9.05
N GLY A 41 -4.92 -9.79 10.26
CA GLY A 41 -3.94 -10.73 10.82
C GLY A 41 -3.89 -12.09 10.13
N PHE A 42 -4.90 -12.43 9.31
CA PHE A 42 -4.91 -13.70 8.58
C PHE A 42 -3.84 -13.71 7.49
N GLY A 43 -2.85 -14.57 7.65
CA GLY A 43 -1.71 -14.69 6.72
C GLY A 43 -0.67 -13.57 6.81
N ALA A 44 -0.88 -12.53 7.62
CA ALA A 44 0.07 -11.45 7.79
C ALA A 44 1.20 -11.81 8.76
N LYS A 45 2.38 -11.24 8.52
CA LYS A 45 3.49 -11.31 9.47
C LYS A 45 3.24 -10.35 10.64
N THR A 46 3.71 -10.70 11.83
CA THR A 46 3.48 -9.89 13.06
C THR A 46 3.93 -8.43 12.90
N TYR A 47 5.04 -8.17 12.22
CA TYR A 47 5.52 -6.80 12.03
C TYR A 47 4.57 -5.96 11.14
N GLN A 48 3.90 -6.58 10.18
CA GLN A 48 2.98 -5.90 9.25
C GLN A 48 1.78 -5.32 9.99
N ILE A 49 1.12 -6.14 10.81
CA ILE A 49 -0.06 -5.73 11.58
C ILE A 49 0.28 -4.91 12.84
N ARG A 50 1.56 -4.77 13.19
CA ARG A 50 2.00 -4.01 14.36
C ARG A 50 2.72 -2.72 13.97
N ASN A 51 3.77 -2.79 13.15
CA ASN A 51 4.64 -1.65 12.91
C ASN A 51 3.96 -0.58 12.05
N TYR A 52 3.27 -0.98 10.97
CA TYR A 52 2.60 -0.02 10.10
C TYR A 52 1.42 0.69 10.77
N PRO A 53 0.45 0.00 11.41
CA PRO A 53 -0.60 0.69 12.15
C PRO A 53 -0.06 1.62 13.23
N ASN A 54 0.97 1.21 13.96
CA ASN A 54 1.59 2.07 14.97
C ASN A 54 2.21 3.31 14.33
N TYR A 55 2.90 3.18 13.20
CA TYR A 55 3.52 4.30 12.50
C TYR A 55 2.47 5.27 11.93
N LEU A 56 1.36 4.77 11.36
CA LEU A 56 0.24 5.62 10.92
C LEU A 56 -0.36 6.41 12.09
N ASN A 57 -0.62 5.75 13.22
CA ASN A 57 -1.16 6.40 14.41
C ASN A 57 -0.20 7.47 14.96
N GLN A 58 1.11 7.20 14.94
CA GLN A 58 2.12 8.17 15.32
C GLN A 58 2.17 9.36 14.34
N ALA A 59 2.06 9.11 13.03
CA ALA A 59 2.00 10.15 12.00
C ALA A 59 0.80 11.09 12.23
N LEU A 60 -0.39 10.53 12.45
CA LEU A 60 -1.59 11.32 12.76
C LEU A 60 -1.44 12.10 14.07
N SER A 61 -0.90 11.49 15.13
CA SER A 61 -0.70 12.13 16.42
C SER A 61 0.30 13.29 16.35
N ASN A 62 1.28 13.20 15.45
CA ASN A 62 2.27 14.24 15.21
C ASN A 62 1.79 15.33 14.21
N GLY A 63 0.55 15.22 13.70
CA GLY A 63 -0.03 16.20 12.77
C GLY A 63 0.43 16.03 11.32
N ALA A 64 1.00 14.89 10.96
CA ALA A 64 1.26 14.55 9.56
C ALA A 64 -0.05 14.28 8.80
N THR A 65 -0.02 14.48 7.49
CA THR A 65 -1.16 14.21 6.61
C THR A 65 -0.99 12.86 5.94
N LEU A 66 -1.98 11.97 6.10
CA LEU A 66 -2.08 10.75 5.33
C LEU A 66 -2.92 11.01 4.09
N THR A 67 -2.53 10.42 2.97
CA THR A 67 -3.28 10.53 1.71
C THR A 67 -3.53 9.17 1.09
N TYR A 68 -4.60 9.09 0.30
CA TYR A 68 -4.96 7.89 -0.45
C TYR A 68 -5.40 8.22 -1.88
N SER A 69 -5.20 7.29 -2.79
CA SER A 69 -5.75 7.32 -4.14
C SER A 69 -7.08 6.58 -4.20
N GLY A 70 -8.03 7.06 -4.99
CA GLY A 70 -9.27 6.32 -5.27
C GLY A 70 -9.04 4.95 -5.92
N LEU A 71 -7.90 4.74 -6.59
CA LEU A 71 -7.54 3.45 -7.20
C LEU A 71 -7.34 2.35 -6.17
N ILE A 72 -6.91 2.68 -4.95
CA ILE A 72 -6.71 1.68 -3.88
C ILE A 72 -7.99 0.98 -3.44
N LEU A 73 -9.19 1.57 -3.67
CA LEU A 73 -10.45 0.91 -3.32
C LEU A 73 -10.62 -0.43 -4.05
N ALA A 74 -10.28 -0.48 -5.33
CA ALA A 74 -10.41 -1.71 -6.11
C ALA A 74 -9.48 -2.80 -5.60
N GLU A 75 -8.26 -2.44 -5.27
CA GLU A 75 -7.26 -3.34 -4.73
C GLU A 75 -7.62 -3.79 -3.30
N LEU A 76 -8.00 -2.86 -2.42
CA LEU A 76 -8.43 -3.15 -1.05
C LEU A 76 -9.63 -4.12 -1.05
N ALA A 77 -10.63 -3.87 -1.89
CA ALA A 77 -11.78 -4.77 -2.04
C ALA A 77 -11.36 -6.17 -2.52
N HIS A 78 -10.40 -6.24 -3.44
CA HIS A 78 -9.89 -7.52 -3.94
C HIS A 78 -9.12 -8.29 -2.86
N ILE A 79 -8.28 -7.62 -2.08
CA ILE A 79 -7.51 -8.24 -0.98
C ILE A 79 -8.47 -8.74 0.10
N ILE A 80 -9.47 -7.94 0.50
CA ILE A 80 -10.49 -8.33 1.49
C ILE A 80 -11.28 -9.53 0.99
N GLU A 81 -11.81 -9.51 -0.25
CA GLU A 81 -12.56 -10.64 -0.82
C GLU A 81 -11.71 -11.92 -0.86
N ARG A 82 -10.44 -11.81 -1.26
CA ARG A 82 -9.51 -12.95 -1.27
C ARG A 82 -9.32 -13.51 0.13
N THR A 83 -9.09 -12.65 1.12
CA THR A 83 -8.86 -13.06 2.50
C THR A 83 -10.10 -13.72 3.11
N GLU A 84 -11.29 -13.15 2.91
CA GLU A 84 -12.55 -13.75 3.37
C GLU A 84 -12.80 -15.12 2.73
N ARG A 85 -12.53 -15.27 1.43
CA ARG A 85 -12.59 -16.57 0.75
C ARG A 85 -11.58 -17.54 1.35
N ASP A 86 -10.34 -17.10 1.60
CA ASP A 86 -9.29 -17.97 2.12
C ASP A 86 -9.59 -18.42 3.57
N ILE A 87 -10.25 -17.59 4.36
CA ILE A 87 -10.81 -17.98 5.67
C ILE A 87 -11.94 -18.99 5.48
N TYR A 88 -12.88 -18.75 4.57
CA TYR A 88 -14.02 -19.61 4.32
C TYR A 88 -13.61 -21.03 3.90
N ILE A 89 -12.65 -21.15 2.98
CA ILE A 89 -12.21 -22.45 2.44
C ILE A 89 -11.49 -23.32 3.49
N GLN A 90 -11.02 -22.77 4.60
CA GLN A 90 -10.43 -23.58 5.67
C GLN A 90 -11.40 -24.62 6.26
N SER A 91 -12.69 -24.30 6.28
CA SER A 91 -13.74 -25.18 6.83
C SER A 91 -14.67 -25.77 5.78
N HIS A 92 -14.68 -25.24 4.56
CA HIS A 92 -15.65 -25.63 3.51
C HIS A 92 -14.99 -26.27 2.27
N GLY A 93 -13.65 -26.39 2.24
CA GLY A 93 -12.92 -26.93 1.10
C GLY A 93 -12.69 -25.89 -0.01
N PHE A 94 -11.92 -26.28 -1.00
CA PHE A 94 -11.46 -25.38 -2.06
C PHE A 94 -12.60 -24.81 -2.90
N LEU A 95 -12.58 -23.50 -3.12
CA LEU A 95 -13.50 -22.76 -3.98
C LEU A 95 -12.72 -21.78 -4.88
N LYS A 96 -13.11 -21.73 -6.15
CA LYS A 96 -12.59 -20.70 -7.06
C LYS A 96 -13.15 -19.31 -6.71
N PRO A 97 -12.42 -18.22 -6.98
CA PRO A 97 -12.87 -16.86 -6.64
C PRO A 97 -14.26 -16.51 -7.20
N LYS A 98 -14.56 -16.90 -8.45
CA LYS A 98 -15.87 -16.66 -9.06
C LYS A 98 -16.98 -17.46 -8.41
N GLU A 99 -16.73 -18.72 -8.03
CA GLU A 99 -17.70 -19.55 -7.32
C GLU A 99 -18.04 -18.96 -5.95
N TYR A 100 -17.03 -18.55 -5.18
CA TYR A 100 -17.21 -17.88 -3.90
C TYR A 100 -18.08 -16.61 -4.05
N ARG A 101 -17.75 -15.76 -5.02
CA ARG A 101 -18.45 -14.50 -5.25
C ARG A 101 -19.92 -14.65 -5.66
N HIS A 102 -20.22 -15.64 -6.52
CA HIS A 102 -21.53 -15.75 -7.15
C HIS A 102 -22.46 -16.76 -6.47
N ASN A 103 -21.92 -17.84 -5.90
CA ASN A 103 -22.73 -18.93 -5.39
C ASN A 103 -23.02 -18.83 -3.88
N PHE A 104 -22.36 -17.89 -3.18
CA PHE A 104 -22.51 -17.71 -1.73
C PHE A 104 -22.95 -16.28 -1.40
N PRO A 105 -24.23 -15.91 -1.58
CA PRO A 105 -24.71 -14.55 -1.39
C PRO A 105 -24.53 -14.02 0.03
N GLY A 106 -24.58 -14.87 1.06
CA GLY A 106 -24.30 -14.49 2.44
C GLY A 106 -22.85 -14.04 2.63
N GLU A 107 -21.90 -14.77 2.05
CA GLU A 107 -20.49 -14.38 2.07
C GLU A 107 -20.24 -13.09 1.28
N ARG A 108 -20.95 -12.91 0.16
CA ARG A 108 -20.85 -11.66 -0.60
C ARG A 108 -21.32 -10.45 0.22
N VAL A 109 -22.39 -10.58 0.99
CA VAL A 109 -22.87 -9.51 1.89
C VAL A 109 -21.81 -9.19 2.94
N LYS A 110 -21.19 -10.21 3.53
CA LYS A 110 -20.08 -10.04 4.49
C LYS A 110 -18.91 -9.29 3.88
N VAL A 111 -18.42 -9.72 2.72
CA VAL A 111 -17.32 -9.04 2.00
C VAL A 111 -17.65 -7.57 1.74
N VAL A 112 -18.87 -7.27 1.26
CA VAL A 112 -19.29 -5.89 1.00
C VAL A 112 -19.27 -5.05 2.28
N SER A 113 -19.77 -5.59 3.39
CA SER A 113 -19.76 -4.92 4.69
C SER A 113 -18.35 -4.62 5.18
N GLU A 114 -17.44 -5.59 5.07
CA GLU A 114 -16.03 -5.40 5.46
C GLU A 114 -15.33 -4.34 4.60
N VAL A 115 -15.53 -4.37 3.28
CA VAL A 115 -14.97 -3.34 2.37
C VAL A 115 -15.52 -1.96 2.70
N GLN A 116 -16.84 -1.84 2.95
CA GLN A 116 -17.46 -0.56 3.31
C GLN A 116 -16.91 -0.02 4.63
N SER A 117 -16.75 -0.89 5.63
CA SER A 117 -16.17 -0.54 6.93
C SER A 117 -14.73 -0.06 6.79
N ALA A 118 -13.88 -0.84 6.12
CA ALA A 118 -12.49 -0.49 5.88
C ALA A 118 -12.37 0.84 5.11
N TRP A 119 -13.13 0.99 4.03
CA TRP A 119 -13.12 2.21 3.22
C TRP A 119 -13.58 3.44 3.98
N SER A 120 -14.57 3.30 4.85
CA SER A 120 -15.01 4.39 5.71
C SER A 120 -13.92 4.85 6.68
N GLN A 121 -13.13 3.92 7.20
CA GLN A 121 -11.99 4.24 8.06
C GLN A 121 -10.86 4.94 7.26
N VAL A 122 -10.53 4.46 6.05
CA VAL A 122 -9.56 5.16 5.18
C VAL A 122 -9.95 6.62 4.98
N LYS A 123 -11.22 6.87 4.63
CA LYS A 123 -11.73 8.24 4.42
C LYS A 123 -11.74 9.10 5.69
N ALA A 124 -11.87 8.50 6.86
CA ALA A 124 -11.84 9.22 8.13
C ALA A 124 -10.41 9.58 8.56
N LEU A 125 -9.40 8.81 8.13
CA LEU A 125 -8.01 8.96 8.55
C LEU A 125 -7.15 9.75 7.55
N ALA A 126 -7.58 9.86 6.30
CA ALA A 126 -6.74 10.39 5.23
C ALA A 126 -7.50 11.29 4.25
N VAL A 127 -6.74 12.10 3.53
CA VAL A 127 -7.24 13.03 2.50
C VAL A 127 -7.09 12.38 1.11
N PRO A 128 -8.09 12.46 0.23
CA PRO A 128 -7.98 11.94 -1.12
C PRO A 128 -6.99 12.75 -1.97
N VAL A 129 -6.16 12.04 -2.74
CA VAL A 129 -5.41 12.64 -3.85
C VAL A 129 -6.25 12.50 -5.11
N ASN A 130 -6.57 13.63 -5.74
CA ASN A 130 -7.29 13.62 -7.01
C ASN A 130 -6.35 13.15 -8.12
N LEU A 131 -6.67 12.00 -8.69
CA LEU A 131 -5.94 11.43 -9.80
C LEU A 131 -6.78 11.54 -11.08
N THR A 132 -6.20 12.14 -12.12
CA THR A 132 -6.76 12.05 -13.46
C THR A 132 -6.03 10.94 -14.20
N VAL A 133 -6.76 9.90 -14.58
CA VAL A 133 -6.25 8.81 -15.42
C VAL A 133 -6.74 9.09 -16.83
N ASP A 134 -5.96 9.88 -17.55
CA ASP A 134 -6.15 10.23 -18.96
C ASP A 134 -5.08 9.53 -19.84
N ASP A 135 -5.16 9.72 -21.16
CA ASP A 135 -4.22 9.14 -22.11
C ASP A 135 -2.78 9.52 -21.78
N ALA A 136 -2.55 10.78 -21.39
CA ALA A 136 -1.20 11.24 -21.02
C ALA A 136 -0.67 10.57 -19.74
N THR A 137 -1.56 10.22 -18.80
CA THR A 137 -1.18 9.49 -17.59
C THR A 137 -0.88 8.03 -17.90
N THR A 138 -1.68 7.40 -18.76
CA THR A 138 -1.47 5.99 -19.15
C THR A 138 -0.22 5.83 -20.01
N ASP A 139 0.06 6.75 -20.93
CA ASP A 139 1.29 6.75 -21.74
C ASP A 139 2.55 6.93 -20.85
N ALA A 140 2.48 7.84 -19.88
CA ALA A 140 3.58 8.05 -18.93
C ALA A 140 3.79 6.83 -18.04
N ALA A 141 2.71 6.18 -17.56
CA ALA A 141 2.78 4.94 -16.80
C ALA A 141 3.41 3.81 -17.64
N LEU A 142 3.04 3.68 -18.92
CA LEU A 142 3.64 2.72 -19.85
C LEU A 142 5.13 2.95 -20.05
N ASN A 143 5.56 4.21 -20.19
CA ASN A 143 6.98 4.56 -20.29
C ASN A 143 7.74 4.19 -18.99
N ARG A 144 7.13 4.42 -17.82
CA ARG A 144 7.69 4.00 -16.54
C ARG A 144 7.82 2.48 -16.46
N PHE A 145 6.82 1.73 -16.91
CA PHE A 145 6.84 0.26 -16.96
C PHE A 145 8.01 -0.31 -17.75
N GLN A 146 8.49 0.38 -18.78
CA GLN A 146 9.65 -0.05 -19.55
C GLN A 146 10.97 0.06 -18.77
N THR A 147 11.04 0.92 -17.76
CA THR A 147 12.29 1.28 -17.07
C THR A 147 12.31 0.91 -15.58
N GLN A 148 11.15 0.63 -15.00
CA GLN A 148 10.99 0.33 -13.57
C GLN A 148 10.19 -0.95 -13.38
N ALA A 149 10.66 -1.83 -12.49
CA ALA A 149 9.99 -3.08 -12.14
C ALA A 149 8.93 -2.82 -11.05
N VAL A 150 7.84 -2.12 -11.43
CA VAL A 150 6.70 -1.76 -10.57
C VAL A 150 5.44 -2.32 -11.21
N ASP A 151 4.47 -2.75 -10.41
CA ASP A 151 3.25 -3.33 -10.94
C ASP A 151 2.25 -2.29 -11.50
N GLY A 152 1.15 -2.76 -12.14
CA GLY A 152 0.29 -1.90 -12.95
C GLY A 152 -0.44 -0.80 -12.20
N TYR A 153 -0.95 -1.03 -10.98
CA TYR A 153 -1.66 0.00 -10.21
C TYR A 153 -0.69 1.04 -9.65
N ASP A 154 0.46 0.61 -9.18
CA ASP A 154 1.50 1.47 -8.63
C ASP A 154 2.05 2.43 -9.66
N LEU A 155 2.17 1.99 -10.93
CA LEU A 155 2.55 2.85 -12.04
C LEU A 155 1.59 4.04 -12.21
N LEU A 156 0.28 3.77 -12.20
CA LEU A 156 -0.73 4.81 -12.33
C LEU A 156 -0.74 5.76 -11.12
N ILE A 157 -0.59 5.23 -9.92
CA ILE A 157 -0.53 6.02 -8.68
C ILE A 157 0.69 6.94 -8.69
N LEU A 158 1.87 6.42 -9.04
CA LEU A 158 3.10 7.19 -9.10
C LEU A 158 3.03 8.32 -10.14
N GLU A 159 2.49 8.05 -11.32
CA GLU A 159 2.34 9.08 -12.36
C GLU A 159 1.36 10.18 -11.95
N ALA A 160 0.25 9.77 -11.36
CA ALA A 160 -0.76 10.73 -10.95
C ALA A 160 -0.25 11.66 -9.84
N ILE A 161 0.53 11.13 -8.87
CA ILE A 161 1.12 11.93 -7.79
C ILE A 161 2.25 12.81 -8.31
N SER A 162 3.06 12.31 -9.24
CA SER A 162 4.10 13.10 -9.91
C SER A 162 3.52 14.35 -10.59
N LYS A 163 2.35 14.22 -11.21
CA LYS A 163 1.63 15.36 -11.83
C LYS A 163 1.04 16.35 -10.82
N ALA A 164 0.69 15.89 -9.62
CA ALA A 164 0.14 16.78 -8.58
C ALA A 164 1.15 17.77 -7.99
N GLY A 165 2.45 17.67 -8.34
CA GLY A 165 3.45 18.70 -8.08
C GLY A 165 3.87 18.88 -6.61
N ALA A 166 3.62 17.93 -5.75
CA ALA A 166 3.77 18.05 -4.29
C ALA A 166 5.19 17.77 -3.75
N GLY A 167 6.25 18.04 -4.51
CA GLY A 167 7.63 17.80 -4.06
C GLY A 167 8.00 16.30 -4.07
N VAL A 168 8.90 15.87 -3.17
CA VAL A 168 9.32 14.47 -3.07
C VAL A 168 8.18 13.61 -2.53
N VAL A 169 7.74 12.62 -3.30
CA VAL A 169 6.70 11.67 -2.88
C VAL A 169 7.21 10.83 -1.72
N LYS A 170 6.46 10.84 -0.61
CA LYS A 170 6.70 10.00 0.56
C LYS A 170 5.64 8.93 0.60
N ILE A 171 6.04 7.67 0.47
CA ILE A 171 5.12 6.53 0.50
C ILE A 171 5.39 5.63 1.69
N ILE A 172 4.32 5.24 2.40
CA ILE A 172 4.37 4.19 3.42
C ILE A 172 3.92 2.89 2.77
N THR A 173 4.83 1.92 2.65
CA THR A 173 4.57 0.63 1.97
C THR A 173 5.42 -0.50 2.54
N ASP A 174 4.95 -1.73 2.41
CA ASP A 174 5.74 -2.97 2.63
C ASP A 174 6.26 -3.55 1.30
N ASP A 175 5.80 -3.00 0.17
CA ASP A 175 6.19 -3.47 -1.15
C ASP A 175 7.59 -2.97 -1.51
N MET A 176 8.44 -3.93 -1.90
CA MET A 176 9.82 -3.64 -2.28
C MET A 176 9.94 -3.00 -3.66
N ASP A 177 8.91 -3.13 -4.50
CA ASP A 177 8.93 -2.61 -5.87
C ASP A 177 9.04 -1.08 -5.88
N TYR A 178 8.50 -0.40 -4.87
CA TYR A 178 8.71 1.04 -4.72
C TYR A 178 10.17 1.44 -4.47
N ALA A 179 11.01 0.55 -3.96
CA ALA A 179 12.41 0.86 -3.72
C ALA A 179 13.22 1.08 -5.00
N VAL A 180 12.76 0.58 -6.16
CA VAL A 180 13.43 0.80 -7.46
C VAL A 180 13.05 2.13 -8.13
N VAL A 181 12.12 2.88 -7.54
CA VAL A 181 11.62 4.14 -8.11
C VAL A 181 12.52 5.31 -7.67
N PRO A 182 13.12 6.07 -8.60
CA PRO A 182 13.95 7.20 -8.23
C PRO A 182 13.13 8.40 -7.73
N ASN A 183 13.77 9.25 -6.95
CA ASN A 183 13.21 10.54 -6.48
C ASN A 183 11.97 10.42 -5.58
N ILE A 184 11.77 9.30 -4.93
CA ILE A 184 10.76 9.11 -3.89
C ILE A 184 11.41 8.71 -2.56
N GLN A 185 10.66 8.85 -1.48
CA GLN A 185 11.02 8.35 -0.15
C GLN A 185 10.09 7.20 0.23
N VAL A 186 10.67 6.04 0.49
CA VAL A 186 9.96 4.81 0.88
C VAL A 186 10.10 4.60 2.37
N PHE A 187 8.99 4.67 3.08
CA PHE A 187 8.88 4.41 4.52
C PHE A 187 8.41 2.98 4.75
N THR A 188 9.29 2.14 5.27
CA THR A 188 9.01 0.70 5.33
C THR A 188 9.57 0.04 6.60
N SER A 189 8.97 -1.08 6.99
CA SER A 189 9.49 -2.04 7.98
C SER A 189 9.94 -3.34 7.31
N ASN A 190 9.95 -3.40 5.99
CA ASN A 190 10.38 -4.57 5.23
C ASN A 190 11.90 -4.72 5.33
N ARG A 191 12.34 -5.78 6.03
CA ARG A 191 13.77 -6.01 6.28
C ARG A 191 14.59 -6.21 5.02
N GLU A 192 14.01 -6.82 3.98
CA GLU A 192 14.73 -7.07 2.71
C GLU A 192 14.97 -5.74 1.98
N ALA A 193 13.98 -4.84 1.94
CA ALA A 193 14.13 -3.51 1.39
C ALA A 193 15.15 -2.67 2.17
N ILE A 194 15.09 -2.67 3.51
CA ILE A 194 16.02 -1.96 4.39
C ILE A 194 17.45 -2.48 4.19
N GLN A 195 17.64 -3.82 4.15
CA GLN A 195 18.95 -4.42 3.95
C GLN A 195 19.54 -4.08 2.57
N ALA A 196 18.73 -4.17 1.50
CA ALA A 196 19.14 -3.80 0.15
C ALA A 196 19.53 -2.32 0.08
N ALA A 197 18.76 -1.44 0.69
CA ALA A 197 19.04 -0.01 0.77
C ALA A 197 20.33 0.28 1.55
N THR A 198 20.57 -0.43 2.66
CA THR A 198 21.80 -0.30 3.45
C THR A 198 23.03 -0.66 2.61
N MET A 199 22.99 -1.79 1.90
CA MET A 199 24.09 -2.24 1.05
C MET A 199 24.41 -1.27 -0.11
N GLN A 200 23.40 -0.51 -0.56
CA GLN A 200 23.53 0.43 -1.69
C GLN A 200 23.60 1.90 -1.25
N SER A 201 23.81 2.17 0.04
CA SER A 201 23.90 3.53 0.62
C SER A 201 22.65 4.38 0.34
N LYS A 202 21.49 3.75 0.32
CA LYS A 202 20.18 4.36 0.10
C LYS A 202 19.28 4.36 1.36
N LEU A 203 19.76 3.82 2.48
CA LEU A 203 19.08 3.94 3.76
C LEU A 203 19.33 5.34 4.34
N VAL A 204 18.25 6.08 4.58
CA VAL A 204 18.29 7.46 5.09
C VAL A 204 17.73 7.51 6.51
N VAL A 205 18.42 8.22 7.38
CA VAL A 205 17.96 8.57 8.74
C VAL A 205 17.51 10.03 8.73
N ARG A 206 16.32 10.32 9.27
CA ARG A 206 15.75 11.68 9.31
C ARG A 206 15.76 12.29 10.69
#